data_740fa5c256b7ec6d7ed2bfb452047d55
#
_entry.id   740fa5c256b7ec6d7ed2bfb452047d55
#
_cell.length_a   1.000
_cell.length_b   1.000
_cell.length_c   1.000
_cell.angle_alpha   90.00
_cell.angle_beta   90.00
_cell.angle_gamma   90.00
#
_symmetry.space_group_name_H-M   'P 1'
#
loop_
_entity.id
_entity.type
_entity.pdbx_description
1 polymer ?
#
loop_
_entity_poly.entity_id
_entity_poly.type
_entity_poly.pdbx_seq_one_letter_code
_entity_poly.pdbx_strand_id
1 'polypeptide(L)'
;MFQLNNKEQLTFRGNTPFEMSPREVKNLEESWAGVFAEHIFPAIDEEPFAVLYSDKPSRPNTPVNILVGAHIIKELLDVSDAEVVQGLMMDVRYRHALHTEHCREQPLSDRSLDRFRSALYDYATTHKGVDLLGDCCRKISLHIAGIMGISGKFLRMDSLMISSNIRKLRRTQLIYECIANLLRHIAKLPNNQIPEDLMHYADRNDYNRTFYHKRPSETDNTLKMLLADSDRILNFCDSRFEDVEEYQILTRCLDEQTIVENGIRRLRTKDDGTMDSAILQSPYDPTATYRVKAGKEYRGTVANVIEAVGENGSVVIDVQVEPNNYSDTTFMEDVLNKMEKQEDPVTIVVDGAYLNSNTAELAQEKNVKVVATDLAGRKPAEIMADFELSEDGKSVISCPCGNAPISCTCQPNGQGCATFNRETCACCPHRKECKVQLTKKSAKVRFSKASHERAKVLRFKGTEEFTHYSRIRNGVETIPSLLRRVYNIDHMPRGLHKAKFFVPIKVVALNVRKLLTMLRGSGRYAKNPLIA
;
A
#
# COMPACT_ATOMS: atom_id res chain seq x y z
N MET A 1 -20.23 14.78 21.27
CA MET A 1 -19.43 14.42 22.46
C MET A 1 -19.03 12.96 22.35
N PHE A 2 -17.75 12.64 22.47
CA PHE A 2 -17.29 11.26 22.49
C PHE A 2 -17.78 10.54 23.76
N GLN A 3 -18.23 9.31 23.64
CA GLN A 3 -18.62 8.45 24.75
C GLN A 3 -18.27 7.01 24.39
N LEU A 4 -17.54 6.35 25.30
CA LEU A 4 -17.23 4.92 25.17
C LEU A 4 -18.51 4.09 25.24
N ASN A 5 -18.54 3.00 24.50
CA ASN A 5 -19.65 2.06 24.50
C ASN A 5 -19.57 1.10 25.68
N ASN A 6 -19.88 1.60 26.87
CA ASN A 6 -19.86 0.78 28.11
C ASN A 6 -20.99 -0.25 28.20
N LYS A 7 -21.97 -0.22 27.29
CA LYS A 7 -23.12 -1.15 27.30
C LYS A 7 -22.71 -2.59 26.98
N GLU A 8 -21.57 -2.77 26.32
CA GLU A 8 -21.09 -4.10 25.93
C GLU A 8 -20.69 -5.00 27.08
N GLN A 9 -20.21 -4.40 28.15
CA GLN A 9 -19.73 -5.17 29.31
C GLN A 9 -20.85 -5.86 30.06
N LEU A 10 -22.08 -5.53 29.75
CA LEU A 10 -23.18 -5.85 30.65
C LEU A 10 -24.04 -7.02 30.23
N THR A 11 -24.11 -7.47 28.97
CA THR A 11 -25.13 -8.50 28.78
C THR A 11 -25.38 -9.01 27.37
N PHE A 12 -24.63 -9.89 26.92
CA PHE A 12 -25.24 -10.74 25.88
C PHE A 12 -25.92 -12.00 26.44
N ARG A 13 -25.69 -12.35 27.69
CA ARG A 13 -26.25 -13.60 28.29
C ARG A 13 -27.67 -13.54 28.81
N GLY A 14 -28.38 -12.42 28.71
CA GLY A 14 -29.69 -12.28 29.30
C GLY A 14 -30.81 -11.71 28.42
N ASN A 15 -30.51 -11.04 27.31
CA ASN A 15 -31.51 -10.31 26.53
C ASN A 15 -31.36 -10.59 25.03
N THR A 16 -31.49 -11.83 24.59
CA THR A 16 -31.81 -12.10 23.20
C THR A 16 -33.17 -11.49 22.90
N PRO A 17 -33.26 -10.52 21.97
CA PRO A 17 -34.56 -9.84 21.69
C PRO A 17 -35.59 -10.75 21.03
N PHE A 18 -35.23 -11.98 20.76
CA PHE A 18 -36.07 -13.06 20.30
C PHE A 18 -35.94 -14.21 21.28
N GLU A 19 -37.06 -14.86 21.62
CA GLU A 19 -37.07 -16.16 22.27
C GLU A 19 -36.44 -17.19 21.33
N MET A 20 -35.10 -17.23 21.31
CA MET A 20 -34.37 -18.22 20.55
C MET A 20 -34.33 -19.54 21.29
N SER A 21 -34.60 -20.62 20.59
CA SER A 21 -34.40 -21.96 21.13
C SER A 21 -32.92 -22.23 21.39
N PRO A 22 -32.57 -23.13 22.33
CA PRO A 22 -31.17 -23.49 22.58
C PRO A 22 -30.39 -23.92 21.34
N ARG A 23 -31.10 -24.50 20.35
CA ARG A 23 -30.51 -24.89 19.07
C ARG A 23 -30.14 -23.68 18.20
N GLU A 24 -30.98 -22.65 18.19
CA GLU A 24 -30.73 -21.42 17.44
C GLU A 24 -29.58 -20.62 18.07
N VAL A 25 -29.57 -20.49 19.39
CA VAL A 25 -28.44 -19.86 20.14
C VAL A 25 -27.14 -20.56 19.82
N LYS A 26 -27.11 -21.89 19.91
CA LYS A 26 -25.94 -22.66 19.55
C LYS A 26 -25.48 -22.43 18.10
N ASN A 27 -26.42 -22.41 17.15
CA ASN A 27 -26.09 -22.15 15.74
C ASN A 27 -25.53 -20.73 15.53
N LEU A 28 -26.03 -19.75 16.28
CA LEU A 28 -25.55 -18.38 16.22
C LEU A 28 -24.13 -18.26 16.78
N GLU A 29 -23.89 -18.86 17.95
CA GLU A 29 -22.57 -18.88 18.59
C GLU A 29 -21.51 -19.64 17.76
N GLU A 30 -21.91 -20.70 17.05
CA GLU A 30 -21.05 -21.50 16.17
C GLU A 30 -20.90 -20.87 14.76
N SER A 31 -21.57 -19.75 14.47
CA SER A 31 -21.49 -19.04 13.18
C SER A 31 -20.31 -18.05 13.12
N TRP A 32 -20.08 -17.45 11.94
CA TRP A 32 -19.14 -16.33 11.79
C TRP A 32 -19.41 -15.18 12.74
N ALA A 33 -20.70 -14.96 13.07
CA ALA A 33 -21.13 -13.90 13.97
C ALA A 33 -20.69 -14.16 15.41
N GLY A 34 -20.73 -15.42 15.88
CA GLY A 34 -20.20 -15.81 17.18
C GLY A 34 -18.70 -15.60 17.28
N VAL A 35 -17.94 -16.00 16.27
CA VAL A 35 -16.48 -15.74 16.21
C VAL A 35 -16.18 -14.24 16.22
N PHE A 36 -16.95 -13.47 15.46
CA PHE A 36 -16.79 -12.02 15.40
C PHE A 36 -17.08 -11.36 16.76
N ALA A 37 -18.18 -11.73 17.38
CA ALA A 37 -18.61 -11.23 18.69
C ALA A 37 -17.62 -11.54 19.80
N GLU A 38 -17.06 -12.75 19.79
CA GLU A 38 -16.16 -13.21 20.85
C GLU A 38 -14.72 -12.69 20.68
N HIS A 39 -14.23 -12.62 19.44
CA HIS A 39 -12.81 -12.42 19.20
C HIS A 39 -12.48 -11.10 18.49
N ILE A 40 -13.36 -10.58 17.64
CA ILE A 40 -13.04 -9.42 16.80
C ILE A 40 -13.58 -8.14 17.40
N PHE A 41 -14.85 -8.12 17.75
CA PHE A 41 -15.51 -6.93 18.25
C PHE A 41 -14.89 -6.37 19.54
N PRO A 42 -14.52 -7.18 20.55
CA PRO A 42 -13.85 -6.72 21.76
C PRO A 42 -12.41 -6.20 21.53
N ALA A 43 -11.80 -6.56 20.40
CA ALA A 43 -10.45 -6.10 20.05
C ALA A 43 -10.45 -4.70 19.39
N ILE A 44 -11.60 -4.11 19.13
CA ILE A 44 -11.75 -2.77 18.54
C ILE A 44 -11.62 -1.72 19.66
N ASP A 45 -10.45 -1.08 19.72
CA ASP A 45 -10.15 -0.01 20.68
C ASP A 45 -10.74 1.32 20.21
N GLU A 46 -11.70 1.87 20.96
CA GLU A 46 -12.38 3.12 20.63
C GLU A 46 -11.64 4.39 21.11
N GLU A 47 -10.83 4.30 22.17
CA GLU A 47 -10.23 5.46 22.83
C GLU A 47 -9.44 6.37 21.88
N PRO A 48 -8.60 5.86 20.96
CA PRO A 48 -7.85 6.70 20.04
C PRO A 48 -8.73 7.58 19.14
N PHE A 49 -9.97 7.17 18.90
CA PHE A 49 -10.90 7.92 18.03
C PHE A 49 -11.62 9.07 18.75
N ALA A 50 -11.42 9.27 20.04
CA ALA A 50 -12.00 10.38 20.79
C ALA A 50 -11.69 11.74 20.15
N VAL A 51 -10.52 11.88 19.55
CA VAL A 51 -10.04 13.08 18.85
C VAL A 51 -10.90 13.52 17.66
N LEU A 52 -11.74 12.62 17.13
CA LEU A 52 -12.67 12.91 16.03
C LEU A 52 -13.93 13.62 16.50
N TYR A 53 -14.15 13.71 17.79
CA TYR A 53 -15.42 14.20 18.37
C TYR A 53 -15.19 15.42 19.25
N SER A 54 -16.21 16.30 19.32
CA SER A 54 -16.16 17.52 20.11
C SER A 54 -16.33 17.25 21.61
N ASP A 55 -15.58 17.96 22.45
CA ASP A 55 -15.74 17.96 23.91
C ASP A 55 -16.99 18.73 24.39
N LYS A 56 -17.62 19.50 23.49
CA LYS A 56 -18.83 20.27 23.82
C LYS A 56 -20.00 19.31 24.08
N PRO A 57 -20.85 19.58 25.09
CA PRO A 57 -22.06 18.82 25.33
C PRO A 57 -22.93 18.76 24.08
N SER A 58 -23.18 17.57 23.59
CA SER A 58 -23.96 17.32 22.37
C SER A 58 -24.56 15.90 22.45
N ARG A 59 -25.39 15.54 21.48
CA ARG A 59 -25.84 14.15 21.35
C ARG A 59 -24.63 13.21 21.29
N PRO A 60 -24.63 12.09 22.03
CA PRO A 60 -23.57 11.09 21.97
C PRO A 60 -23.29 10.64 20.52
N ASN A 61 -22.04 10.31 20.23
CA ASN A 61 -21.66 9.70 18.95
C ASN A 61 -22.29 8.31 18.78
N THR A 62 -22.40 7.85 17.55
CA THR A 62 -22.54 6.43 17.29
C THR A 62 -21.27 5.73 17.80
N PRO A 63 -21.37 4.62 18.56
CA PRO A 63 -20.19 3.91 19.08
C PRO A 63 -19.19 3.56 17.98
N VAL A 64 -17.92 3.85 18.21
CA VAL A 64 -16.88 3.70 17.17
C VAL A 64 -16.60 2.23 16.89
N ASN A 65 -16.63 1.37 17.89
CA ASN A 65 -16.47 -0.07 17.71
C ASN A 65 -17.58 -0.66 16.80
N ILE A 66 -18.82 -0.17 16.89
CA ILE A 66 -19.90 -0.57 15.98
C ILE A 66 -19.62 -0.06 14.57
N LEU A 67 -19.11 1.18 14.40
CA LEU A 67 -18.76 1.74 13.09
C LEU A 67 -17.63 0.94 12.42
N VAL A 68 -16.54 0.69 13.13
CA VAL A 68 -15.41 -0.10 12.63
C VAL A 68 -15.81 -1.55 12.38
N GLY A 69 -16.54 -2.16 13.33
CA GLY A 69 -17.07 -3.52 13.18
C GLY A 69 -17.98 -3.67 11.97
N ALA A 70 -18.88 -2.70 11.74
CA ALA A 70 -19.76 -2.69 10.57
C ALA A 70 -18.96 -2.61 9.25
N HIS A 71 -17.88 -1.80 9.21
CA HIS A 71 -17.02 -1.76 8.04
C HIS A 71 -16.26 -3.08 7.81
N ILE A 72 -15.82 -3.76 8.87
CA ILE A 72 -15.17 -5.08 8.75
C ILE A 72 -16.19 -6.12 8.24
N ILE A 73 -17.41 -6.15 8.79
CA ILE A 73 -18.48 -7.06 8.35
C ILE A 73 -18.86 -6.81 6.90
N LYS A 74 -18.95 -5.54 6.50
CA LYS A 74 -19.19 -5.15 5.11
C LYS A 74 -18.20 -5.82 4.15
N GLU A 75 -16.92 -5.70 4.42
CA GLU A 75 -15.87 -6.29 3.57
C GLU A 75 -15.80 -7.82 3.70
N LEU A 76 -16.09 -8.37 4.89
CA LEU A 76 -16.11 -9.81 5.12
C LEU A 76 -17.20 -10.52 4.33
N LEU A 77 -18.38 -9.88 4.21
CA LEU A 77 -19.57 -10.42 3.53
C LEU A 77 -19.73 -9.92 2.09
N ASP A 78 -18.89 -8.98 1.64
CA ASP A 78 -18.98 -8.32 0.33
C ASP A 78 -20.34 -7.65 0.08
N VAL A 79 -20.79 -6.85 1.04
CA VAL A 79 -22.08 -6.15 1.01
C VAL A 79 -21.91 -4.63 0.99
N SER A 80 -22.95 -3.88 0.62
CA SER A 80 -22.97 -2.42 0.64
C SER A 80 -23.24 -1.85 2.04
N ASP A 81 -23.01 -0.54 2.23
CA ASP A 81 -23.34 0.17 3.47
C ASP A 81 -24.85 0.02 3.81
N ALA A 82 -25.71 0.13 2.81
CA ALA A 82 -27.17 -0.03 2.97
C ALA A 82 -27.53 -1.45 3.42
N GLU A 83 -26.88 -2.47 2.88
CA GLU A 83 -27.12 -3.87 3.26
C GLU A 83 -26.62 -4.17 4.68
N VAL A 84 -25.50 -3.57 5.13
CA VAL A 84 -25.07 -3.68 6.53
C VAL A 84 -26.11 -3.07 7.47
N VAL A 85 -26.59 -1.87 7.16
CA VAL A 85 -27.63 -1.19 7.95
C VAL A 85 -28.92 -2.01 7.97
N GLN A 86 -29.32 -2.56 6.83
CA GLN A 86 -30.50 -3.44 6.73
C GLN A 86 -30.27 -4.76 7.47
N GLY A 87 -29.07 -5.34 7.41
CA GLY A 87 -28.69 -6.52 8.17
C GLY A 87 -28.81 -6.31 9.68
N LEU A 88 -28.37 -5.16 10.18
CA LEU A 88 -28.56 -4.80 11.60
C LEU A 88 -30.05 -4.69 12.00
N MET A 89 -30.94 -4.36 11.08
CA MET A 89 -32.37 -4.34 11.36
C MET A 89 -32.99 -5.73 11.36
N MET A 90 -32.61 -6.57 10.41
CA MET A 90 -33.38 -7.78 10.05
C MET A 90 -32.67 -9.09 10.40
N ASP A 91 -31.32 -9.10 10.55
CA ASP A 91 -30.53 -10.31 10.75
C ASP A 91 -29.90 -10.33 12.15
N VAL A 92 -30.29 -11.33 12.94
CA VAL A 92 -29.77 -11.53 14.29
C VAL A 92 -28.25 -11.70 14.34
N ARG A 93 -27.63 -12.24 13.27
CA ARG A 93 -26.18 -12.45 13.20
C ARG A 93 -25.40 -11.12 13.26
N TYR A 94 -25.88 -10.09 12.54
CA TYR A 94 -25.24 -8.77 12.56
C TYR A 94 -25.32 -8.12 13.94
N ARG A 95 -26.46 -8.26 14.62
CA ARG A 95 -26.64 -7.74 15.98
C ARG A 95 -25.76 -8.47 16.97
N HIS A 96 -25.71 -9.79 16.88
CA HIS A 96 -24.85 -10.60 17.71
C HIS A 96 -23.37 -10.22 17.51
N ALA A 97 -22.92 -10.10 16.27
CA ALA A 97 -21.55 -9.75 15.94
C ALA A 97 -21.13 -8.37 16.48
N LEU A 98 -22.06 -7.40 16.55
CA LEU A 98 -21.79 -6.03 16.98
C LEU A 98 -22.32 -5.69 18.38
N HIS A 99 -22.74 -6.69 19.18
CA HIS A 99 -23.24 -6.55 20.54
C HIS A 99 -24.36 -5.49 20.67
N THR A 100 -25.27 -5.42 19.69
CA THR A 100 -26.41 -4.49 19.73
C THR A 100 -27.61 -5.15 20.39
N GLU A 101 -28.12 -4.54 21.48
CA GLU A 101 -29.05 -5.21 22.39
C GLU A 101 -30.50 -5.32 21.89
N HIS A 102 -31.03 -4.29 21.23
CA HIS A 102 -32.48 -4.26 20.94
C HIS A 102 -32.80 -4.05 19.47
N CYS A 103 -33.82 -4.81 19.00
CA CYS A 103 -34.37 -4.64 17.64
C CYS A 103 -34.91 -3.24 17.34
N ARG A 104 -35.23 -2.46 18.38
CA ARG A 104 -35.79 -1.11 18.25
C ARG A 104 -34.73 -0.02 18.23
N GLU A 105 -33.49 -0.31 18.69
CA GLU A 105 -32.38 0.61 18.64
C GLU A 105 -31.55 0.34 17.38
N GLN A 106 -31.67 1.22 16.41
CA GLN A 106 -30.77 1.15 15.26
C GLN A 106 -29.61 2.08 15.50
N PRO A 107 -28.40 1.55 15.80
CA PRO A 107 -27.23 2.37 16.10
C PRO A 107 -26.65 3.03 14.87
N LEU A 108 -26.92 2.50 13.67
CA LEU A 108 -26.32 2.92 12.42
C LEU A 108 -27.34 3.41 11.39
N SER A 109 -26.89 4.36 10.58
CA SER A 109 -27.48 4.72 9.30
C SER A 109 -26.38 4.83 8.26
N ASP A 110 -26.73 4.84 6.97
CA ASP A 110 -25.77 5.06 5.88
C ASP A 110 -24.95 6.34 6.11
N ARG A 111 -25.60 7.40 6.60
CA ARG A 111 -24.97 8.66 6.95
C ARG A 111 -23.97 8.56 8.11
N SER A 112 -24.19 7.62 9.05
CA SER A 112 -23.25 7.42 10.18
C SER A 112 -21.93 6.86 9.69
N LEU A 113 -21.99 5.87 8.79
CA LEU A 113 -20.79 5.27 8.17
C LEU A 113 -20.04 6.29 7.32
N ASP A 114 -20.75 7.08 6.52
CA ASP A 114 -20.14 8.10 5.67
C ASP A 114 -19.50 9.24 6.47
N ARG A 115 -20.18 9.73 7.51
CA ARG A 115 -19.62 10.76 8.41
C ARG A 115 -18.38 10.28 9.14
N PHE A 116 -18.35 9.02 9.56
CA PHE A 116 -17.17 8.46 10.22
C PHE A 116 -15.96 8.42 9.26
N ARG A 117 -16.16 7.98 8.01
CA ARG A 117 -15.13 8.02 6.97
C ARG A 117 -14.64 9.45 6.74
N SER A 118 -15.56 10.40 6.56
CA SER A 118 -15.21 11.80 6.34
C SER A 118 -14.40 12.39 7.50
N ALA A 119 -14.82 12.14 8.74
CA ALA A 119 -14.08 12.60 9.92
C ALA A 119 -12.65 12.06 9.99
N LEU A 120 -12.45 10.77 9.64
CA LEU A 120 -11.13 10.17 9.54
C LEU A 120 -10.28 10.81 8.44
N TYR A 121 -10.87 11.08 7.27
CA TYR A 121 -10.16 11.74 6.16
C TYR A 121 -9.72 13.15 6.53
N ASP A 122 -10.63 13.95 7.13
CA ASP A 122 -10.35 15.30 7.57
C ASP A 122 -9.24 15.31 8.63
N TYR A 123 -9.31 14.38 9.59
CA TYR A 123 -8.30 14.26 10.64
C TYR A 123 -6.93 13.90 10.06
N ALA A 124 -6.86 12.91 9.18
CA ALA A 124 -5.61 12.47 8.54
C ALA A 124 -4.98 13.56 7.66
N THR A 125 -5.79 14.44 7.07
CA THR A 125 -5.32 15.58 6.26
C THR A 125 -4.63 16.65 7.14
N THR A 126 -5.18 16.91 8.33
CA THR A 126 -4.69 17.92 9.25
C THR A 126 -3.56 17.41 10.16
N HIS A 127 -3.54 16.09 10.45
CA HIS A 127 -2.60 15.46 11.37
C HIS A 127 -1.73 14.44 10.61
N LYS A 128 -0.79 14.93 9.79
CA LYS A 128 0.09 14.11 8.98
C LYS A 128 0.86 13.10 9.83
N GLY A 129 0.87 11.84 9.39
CA GLY A 129 1.57 10.73 10.06
C GLY A 129 0.75 9.98 11.11
N VAL A 130 -0.50 10.39 11.38
CA VAL A 130 -1.41 9.68 12.29
C VAL A 130 -2.43 8.88 11.48
N ASP A 131 -2.45 7.57 11.66
CA ASP A 131 -3.40 6.65 11.01
C ASP A 131 -4.19 5.87 12.08
N LEU A 132 -5.21 6.51 12.62
CA LEU A 132 -6.05 5.94 13.70
C LEU A 132 -6.67 4.60 13.29
N LEU A 133 -7.16 4.50 12.07
CA LEU A 133 -7.82 3.28 11.59
C LEU A 133 -6.81 2.18 11.28
N GLY A 134 -5.70 2.51 10.65
CA GLY A 134 -4.61 1.55 10.39
C GLY A 134 -4.06 0.95 11.68
N ASP A 135 -3.83 1.77 12.70
CA ASP A 135 -3.37 1.31 14.02
C ASP A 135 -4.40 0.40 14.71
N CYS A 136 -5.69 0.74 14.63
CA CYS A 136 -6.76 -0.12 15.13
C CYS A 136 -6.80 -1.46 14.38
N CYS A 137 -6.75 -1.44 13.05
CA CYS A 137 -6.72 -2.65 12.22
C CYS A 137 -5.48 -3.52 12.51
N ARG A 138 -4.33 -2.90 12.76
CA ARG A 138 -3.11 -3.59 13.17
C ARG A 138 -3.27 -4.30 14.51
N LYS A 139 -3.85 -3.64 15.52
CA LYS A 139 -4.15 -4.25 16.83
C LYS A 139 -5.08 -5.47 16.69
N ILE A 140 -6.15 -5.35 15.91
CA ILE A 140 -7.07 -6.46 15.62
C ILE A 140 -6.33 -7.61 14.92
N SER A 141 -5.49 -7.32 13.94
CA SER A 141 -4.72 -8.32 13.21
C SER A 141 -3.72 -9.06 14.10
N LEU A 142 -3.04 -8.34 14.99
CA LEU A 142 -2.15 -8.94 15.99
C LEU A 142 -2.91 -9.82 16.99
N HIS A 143 -4.11 -9.39 17.39
CA HIS A 143 -4.99 -10.20 18.24
C HIS A 143 -5.39 -11.51 17.54
N ILE A 144 -5.77 -11.45 16.27
CA ILE A 144 -6.06 -12.65 15.45
C ILE A 144 -4.83 -13.55 15.36
N ALA A 145 -3.64 -13.00 15.15
CA ALA A 145 -2.39 -13.76 15.12
C ALA A 145 -2.16 -14.49 16.45
N GLY A 146 -2.43 -13.83 17.58
CA GLY A 146 -2.37 -14.45 18.92
C GLY A 146 -3.33 -15.63 19.06
N ILE A 147 -4.59 -15.50 18.63
CA ILE A 147 -5.58 -16.59 18.66
C ILE A 147 -5.12 -17.76 17.77
N MET A 148 -4.51 -17.48 16.62
CA MET A 148 -3.97 -18.50 15.72
C MET A 148 -2.63 -19.10 16.17
N GLY A 149 -2.06 -18.63 17.30
CA GLY A 149 -0.77 -19.11 17.83
C GLY A 149 0.42 -18.71 16.96
N ILE A 150 0.32 -17.59 16.23
CA ILE A 150 1.36 -17.08 15.34
C ILE A 150 2.21 -16.07 16.09
N SER A 151 3.49 -16.40 16.34
CA SER A 151 4.39 -15.64 17.22
C SER A 151 4.91 -14.32 16.66
N GLY A 152 4.77 -14.08 15.37
CA GLY A 152 5.36 -12.89 14.71
C GLY A 152 6.90 -12.94 14.57
N LYS A 153 7.58 -14.01 14.97
CA LYS A 153 9.04 -14.17 14.81
C LYS A 153 9.46 -14.44 13.36
N PHE A 154 8.53 -14.88 12.55
CA PHE A 154 8.75 -15.17 11.13
C PHE A 154 7.76 -14.36 10.28
N LEU A 155 8.30 -13.41 9.53
CA LEU A 155 7.53 -12.48 8.70
C LEU A 155 7.91 -12.63 7.24
N ARG A 156 6.95 -12.31 6.38
CA ARG A 156 7.21 -12.09 4.94
C ARG A 156 6.55 -10.78 4.52
N MET A 157 7.17 -10.11 3.55
CA MET A 157 6.72 -8.79 3.11
C MET A 157 6.73 -8.70 1.59
N ASP A 158 5.71 -8.09 1.02
CA ASP A 158 5.62 -7.82 -0.42
C ASP A 158 4.76 -6.60 -0.71
N SER A 159 5.03 -5.95 -1.85
CA SER A 159 4.29 -4.79 -2.32
C SER A 159 3.27 -5.15 -3.39
N LEU A 160 2.04 -4.69 -3.20
CA LEU A 160 0.90 -4.86 -4.09
C LEU A 160 0.57 -3.54 -4.78
N MET A 161 0.69 -3.48 -6.11
CA MET A 161 0.17 -2.35 -6.90
C MET A 161 -1.35 -2.38 -6.93
N ILE A 162 -1.99 -1.29 -6.52
CA ILE A 162 -3.44 -1.11 -6.54
C ILE A 162 -3.76 -0.10 -7.63
N SER A 163 -4.56 -0.52 -8.60
CA SER A 163 -5.01 0.37 -9.68
C SER A 163 -6.12 1.27 -9.16
N SER A 164 -6.00 2.58 -9.38
CA SER A 164 -7.13 3.49 -9.16
C SER A 164 -8.20 3.24 -10.23
N ASN A 165 -9.47 3.33 -9.83
CA ASN A 165 -10.61 3.19 -10.73
C ASN A 165 -10.78 4.46 -11.60
N ILE A 166 -9.76 4.76 -12.41
CA ILE A 166 -9.68 5.89 -13.31
C ILE A 166 -9.55 5.44 -14.77
N ARG A 167 -10.11 6.23 -15.67
CA ARG A 167 -9.89 6.04 -17.10
C ARG A 167 -8.44 6.40 -17.47
N LYS A 168 -7.79 5.57 -18.27
CA LYS A 168 -6.48 5.90 -18.84
C LYS A 168 -6.65 6.98 -19.89
N LEU A 169 -6.20 8.19 -19.59
CA LEU A 169 -6.27 9.34 -20.48
C LEU A 169 -4.93 9.54 -21.20
N ARG A 170 -5.01 9.93 -22.50
CA ARG A 170 -3.87 10.53 -23.20
C ARG A 170 -3.68 11.97 -22.71
N ARG A 171 -2.51 12.55 -22.88
CA ARG A 171 -2.20 13.92 -22.40
C ARG A 171 -3.23 14.96 -22.88
N THR A 172 -3.61 14.90 -24.15
CA THR A 172 -4.64 15.79 -24.73
C THR A 172 -6.00 15.60 -24.06
N GLN A 173 -6.39 14.34 -23.79
CA GLN A 173 -7.62 14.01 -23.09
C GLN A 173 -7.58 14.46 -21.62
N LEU A 174 -6.41 14.35 -20.98
CA LEU A 174 -6.22 14.81 -19.60
C LEU A 174 -6.44 16.32 -19.48
N ILE A 175 -5.82 17.10 -20.35
CA ILE A 175 -5.99 18.56 -20.38
C ILE A 175 -7.47 18.91 -20.63
N TYR A 176 -8.12 18.26 -21.59
CA TYR A 176 -9.55 18.45 -21.85
C TYR A 176 -10.42 18.19 -20.62
N GLU A 177 -10.20 17.06 -19.94
CA GLU A 177 -11.00 16.71 -18.75
C GLU A 177 -10.78 17.68 -17.58
N CYS A 178 -9.55 18.21 -17.42
CA CYS A 178 -9.29 19.25 -16.42
C CYS A 178 -10.05 20.54 -16.76
N ILE A 179 -10.03 20.99 -18.01
CA ILE A 179 -10.79 22.14 -18.49
C ILE A 179 -12.29 21.93 -18.28
N ALA A 180 -12.81 20.80 -18.76
CA ALA A 180 -14.23 20.50 -18.70
C ALA A 180 -14.75 20.41 -17.26
N ASN A 181 -13.96 19.83 -16.33
CA ASN A 181 -14.35 19.77 -14.92
C ASN A 181 -14.43 21.17 -14.30
N LEU A 182 -13.43 22.00 -14.53
CA LEU A 182 -13.45 23.38 -14.03
C LEU A 182 -14.65 24.17 -14.57
N LEU A 183 -14.88 24.13 -15.87
CA LEU A 183 -15.99 24.88 -16.47
C LEU A 183 -17.36 24.32 -16.07
N ARG A 184 -17.50 23.02 -15.86
CA ARG A 184 -18.71 22.40 -15.30
C ARG A 184 -18.94 22.81 -13.84
N HIS A 185 -17.87 23.02 -13.07
CA HIS A 185 -17.97 23.54 -11.71
C HIS A 185 -18.45 24.99 -11.74
N ILE A 186 -17.79 25.85 -12.51
CA ILE A 186 -18.13 27.27 -12.65
C ILE A 186 -19.58 27.45 -13.16
N ALA A 187 -20.03 26.64 -14.10
CA ALA A 187 -21.41 26.68 -14.64
C ALA A 187 -22.50 26.46 -13.57
N LYS A 188 -22.18 25.79 -12.46
CA LYS A 188 -23.12 25.55 -11.35
C LYS A 188 -23.16 26.71 -10.34
N LEU A 189 -22.20 27.61 -10.39
CA LEU A 189 -22.13 28.71 -9.43
C LEU A 189 -23.07 29.86 -9.87
N PRO A 190 -23.81 30.48 -8.96
CA PRO A 190 -24.67 31.60 -9.29
C PRO A 190 -23.84 32.78 -9.79
N ASN A 191 -24.36 33.47 -10.80
CA ASN A 191 -23.78 34.68 -11.39
C ASN A 191 -22.42 34.52 -12.11
N ASN A 192 -22.03 33.29 -12.47
CA ASN A 192 -20.83 33.08 -13.27
C ASN A 192 -21.16 32.92 -14.76
N GLN A 193 -20.71 33.89 -15.55
CA GLN A 193 -20.85 33.86 -17.00
C GLN A 193 -19.57 33.31 -17.62
N ILE A 194 -19.61 32.05 -18.03
CA ILE A 194 -18.56 31.48 -18.87
C ILE A 194 -18.64 32.12 -20.26
N PRO A 195 -17.49 32.50 -20.88
CA PRO A 195 -17.50 32.98 -22.29
C PRO A 195 -18.22 31.99 -23.19
N GLU A 196 -19.05 32.50 -24.11
CA GLU A 196 -19.97 31.71 -24.93
C GLU A 196 -19.25 30.61 -25.74
N ASP A 197 -18.08 30.94 -26.26
CA ASP A 197 -17.22 30.03 -27.01
C ASP A 197 -16.56 28.93 -26.16
N LEU A 198 -16.50 29.07 -24.85
CA LEU A 198 -16.01 28.04 -23.92
C LEU A 198 -17.15 27.19 -23.28
N MET A 199 -18.40 27.58 -23.47
CA MET A 199 -19.56 26.90 -22.90
C MET A 199 -19.70 25.44 -23.35
N HIS A 200 -19.17 25.09 -24.52
CA HIS A 200 -19.25 23.73 -25.06
C HIS A 200 -18.57 22.70 -24.12
N TYR A 201 -17.50 23.08 -23.37
CA TYR A 201 -16.84 22.18 -22.41
C TYR A 201 -17.75 21.78 -21.24
N ALA A 202 -18.77 22.57 -20.94
CA ALA A 202 -19.75 22.24 -19.89
C ALA A 202 -20.73 21.13 -20.35
N ASP A 203 -20.93 20.94 -21.66
CA ASP A 203 -21.76 19.87 -22.21
C ASP A 203 -21.05 18.50 -22.04
N ARG A 204 -21.74 17.53 -21.44
CA ARG A 204 -21.20 16.16 -21.25
C ARG A 204 -20.93 15.42 -22.56
N ASN A 205 -21.63 15.77 -23.63
CA ASN A 205 -21.47 15.14 -24.93
C ASN A 205 -20.31 15.72 -25.76
N ASP A 206 -19.73 16.84 -25.31
CA ASP A 206 -18.67 17.53 -26.07
C ASP A 206 -17.37 16.68 -26.13
N TYR A 207 -17.06 15.89 -25.10
CA TYR A 207 -15.93 14.97 -25.13
C TYR A 207 -15.97 14.04 -26.34
N ASN A 208 -17.14 13.47 -26.66
CA ASN A 208 -17.31 12.57 -27.79
C ASN A 208 -17.16 13.32 -29.10
N ARG A 209 -17.70 14.52 -29.21
CA ARG A 209 -17.55 15.41 -30.40
C ARG A 209 -16.08 15.80 -30.61
N THR A 210 -15.34 16.02 -29.56
CA THR A 210 -13.94 16.44 -29.62
C THR A 210 -12.99 15.30 -29.96
N PHE A 211 -13.23 14.05 -29.51
CA PHE A 211 -12.27 12.95 -29.64
C PHE A 211 -12.73 11.77 -30.52
N TYR A 212 -14.05 11.58 -30.75
CA TYR A 212 -14.52 10.46 -31.53
C TYR A 212 -14.38 10.76 -33.05
N HIS A 213 -13.95 9.74 -33.80
CA HIS A 213 -13.83 9.77 -35.27
C HIS A 213 -12.89 10.83 -35.84
N LYS A 214 -11.94 11.38 -35.06
CA LYS A 214 -10.93 12.31 -35.57
C LYS A 214 -9.76 11.61 -36.24
N ARG A 215 -9.30 12.17 -37.35
CA ARG A 215 -8.07 11.72 -38.04
C ARG A 215 -6.83 12.18 -37.27
N PRO A 216 -5.67 11.49 -37.40
CA PRO A 216 -4.43 11.90 -36.73
C PRO A 216 -4.04 13.37 -36.96
N SER A 217 -4.23 13.88 -38.16
CA SER A 217 -3.96 15.29 -38.52
C SER A 217 -4.84 16.32 -37.79
N GLU A 218 -6.01 15.91 -37.31
CA GLU A 218 -6.93 16.78 -36.56
C GLU A 218 -6.58 16.80 -35.05
N THR A 219 -5.80 15.82 -34.61
CA THR A 219 -5.39 15.71 -33.21
C THR A 219 -4.47 16.87 -32.81
N ASP A 220 -3.55 17.28 -33.67
CA ASP A 220 -2.64 18.40 -33.42
C ASP A 220 -3.38 19.74 -33.36
N ASN A 221 -4.40 19.93 -34.19
CA ASN A 221 -5.24 21.13 -34.15
C ASN A 221 -6.08 21.16 -32.87
N THR A 222 -6.62 20.00 -32.45
CA THR A 222 -7.34 19.89 -31.19
C THR A 222 -6.44 20.23 -29.99
N LEU A 223 -5.19 19.75 -30.00
CA LEU A 223 -4.24 20.09 -28.96
C LEU A 223 -3.92 21.58 -28.88
N LYS A 224 -3.65 22.22 -30.03
CA LYS A 224 -3.39 23.67 -30.10
C LYS A 224 -4.58 24.48 -29.59
N MET A 225 -5.80 24.09 -29.96
CA MET A 225 -7.03 24.71 -29.46
C MET A 225 -7.13 24.58 -27.93
N LEU A 226 -6.95 23.36 -27.37
CA LEU A 226 -7.03 23.12 -25.93
C LEU A 226 -5.99 23.92 -25.15
N LEU A 227 -4.78 24.06 -25.67
CA LEU A 227 -3.74 24.85 -25.01
C LEU A 227 -4.05 26.35 -25.03
N ALA A 228 -4.54 26.86 -26.15
CA ALA A 228 -5.00 28.25 -26.25
C ALA A 228 -6.20 28.54 -25.32
N ASP A 229 -7.18 27.63 -25.30
CA ASP A 229 -8.34 27.74 -24.42
C ASP A 229 -7.92 27.63 -22.93
N SER A 230 -6.92 26.81 -22.61
CA SER A 230 -6.38 26.74 -21.25
C SER A 230 -5.86 28.11 -20.77
N ASP A 231 -5.07 28.80 -21.58
CA ASP A 231 -4.56 30.13 -21.23
C ASP A 231 -5.68 31.17 -21.09
N ARG A 232 -6.69 31.11 -21.96
CA ARG A 232 -7.88 31.96 -21.86
C ARG A 232 -8.70 31.69 -20.61
N ILE A 233 -8.84 30.43 -20.23
CA ILE A 233 -9.57 30.03 -19.01
C ILE A 233 -8.81 30.49 -17.77
N LEU A 234 -7.49 30.32 -17.72
CA LEU A 234 -6.69 30.83 -16.61
C LEU A 234 -6.84 32.34 -16.46
N ASN A 235 -6.79 33.10 -17.58
CA ASN A 235 -7.00 34.55 -17.58
C ASN A 235 -8.44 34.93 -17.17
N PHE A 236 -9.45 34.15 -17.59
CA PHE A 236 -10.84 34.35 -17.19
C PHE A 236 -11.07 34.08 -15.70
N CYS A 237 -10.45 33.02 -15.17
CA CYS A 237 -10.60 32.65 -13.77
C CYS A 237 -9.90 33.63 -12.85
N ASP A 238 -8.70 34.13 -13.23
CA ASP A 238 -7.90 35.03 -12.42
C ASP A 238 -7.84 34.56 -10.93
N SER A 239 -7.68 35.48 -9.98
CA SER A 239 -7.64 35.15 -8.53
C SER A 239 -8.98 34.66 -7.94
N ARG A 240 -10.09 34.77 -8.68
CA ARG A 240 -11.44 34.43 -8.19
C ARG A 240 -11.66 32.95 -7.88
N PHE A 241 -10.89 32.06 -8.50
CA PHE A 241 -11.09 30.62 -8.39
C PHE A 241 -9.84 29.86 -7.88
N GLU A 242 -8.84 30.56 -7.34
CA GLU A 242 -7.60 29.94 -6.85
C GLU A 242 -7.83 28.89 -5.77
N ASP A 243 -8.85 29.05 -4.93
CA ASP A 243 -9.22 28.11 -3.87
C ASP A 243 -10.08 26.94 -4.37
N VAL A 244 -10.49 26.92 -5.64
CA VAL A 244 -11.31 25.87 -6.22
C VAL A 244 -10.42 24.70 -6.62
N GLU A 245 -10.76 23.48 -6.16
CA GLU A 245 -9.98 22.28 -6.42
C GLU A 245 -9.77 22.02 -7.92
N GLU A 246 -10.80 22.19 -8.74
CA GLU A 246 -10.72 21.98 -10.19
C GLU A 246 -9.80 22.98 -10.88
N TYR A 247 -9.70 24.22 -10.36
CA TYR A 247 -8.73 25.20 -10.85
C TYR A 247 -7.30 24.80 -10.51
N GLN A 248 -7.05 24.38 -9.27
CA GLN A 248 -5.74 23.89 -8.81
C GLN A 248 -5.31 22.67 -9.61
N ILE A 249 -6.24 21.76 -9.93
CA ILE A 249 -5.97 20.57 -10.75
C ILE A 249 -5.62 20.97 -12.19
N LEU A 250 -6.33 21.94 -12.80
CA LEU A 250 -6.01 22.42 -14.14
C LEU A 250 -4.63 23.08 -14.17
N THR A 251 -4.34 23.97 -13.24
CA THR A 251 -3.03 24.64 -13.11
C THR A 251 -1.91 23.61 -12.97
N ARG A 252 -2.04 22.67 -12.03
CA ARG A 252 -1.11 21.55 -11.86
C ARG A 252 -0.92 20.75 -13.16
N CYS A 253 -2.02 20.42 -13.85
CA CYS A 253 -1.95 19.68 -15.11
C CYS A 253 -1.13 20.43 -16.15
N LEU A 254 -1.34 21.74 -16.29
CA LEU A 254 -0.64 22.57 -17.27
C LEU A 254 0.84 22.74 -16.91
N ASP A 255 1.17 22.95 -15.64
CA ASP A 255 2.55 23.09 -15.16
C ASP A 255 3.36 21.80 -15.35
N GLU A 256 2.74 20.65 -15.10
CA GLU A 256 3.37 19.34 -15.26
C GLU A 256 3.49 18.89 -16.72
N GLN A 257 2.48 19.17 -17.54
CA GLN A 257 2.38 18.64 -18.91
C GLN A 257 2.88 19.60 -19.99
N THR A 258 3.00 20.89 -19.69
CA THR A 258 3.28 21.92 -20.70
C THR A 258 4.44 22.83 -20.30
N ILE A 259 4.97 23.56 -21.28
CA ILE A 259 5.87 24.71 -21.07
C ILE A 259 5.40 25.87 -21.95
N VAL A 260 5.72 27.08 -21.54
CA VAL A 260 5.49 28.30 -22.33
C VAL A 260 6.81 28.74 -22.95
N GLU A 261 6.86 28.78 -24.28
CA GLU A 261 8.02 29.20 -25.04
C GLU A 261 7.63 30.32 -26.01
N ASN A 262 8.28 31.47 -25.91
CA ASN A 262 7.94 32.68 -26.70
C ASN A 262 6.46 33.10 -26.57
N GLY A 263 5.85 32.94 -25.41
CA GLY A 263 4.44 33.25 -25.17
C GLY A 263 3.43 32.21 -25.70
N ILE A 264 3.90 31.10 -26.23
CA ILE A 264 3.06 30.01 -26.75
C ILE A 264 3.23 28.77 -25.86
N ARG A 265 2.10 28.24 -25.39
CA ARG A 265 2.07 26.99 -24.60
C ARG A 265 2.19 25.77 -25.52
N ARG A 266 3.10 24.87 -25.20
CA ARG A 266 3.25 23.56 -25.87
C ARG A 266 3.42 22.43 -24.89
N LEU A 267 3.17 21.20 -25.33
CA LEU A 267 3.45 20.02 -24.50
C LEU A 267 4.96 19.86 -24.27
N ARG A 268 5.32 19.43 -23.06
CA ARG A 268 6.68 18.98 -22.74
C ARG A 268 7.04 17.76 -23.58
N THR A 269 8.26 17.74 -24.08
CA THR A 269 8.91 16.63 -24.78
C THR A 269 9.99 16.00 -23.93
N LYS A 270 10.66 14.96 -24.42
CA LYS A 270 11.82 14.35 -23.72
C LYS A 270 12.99 15.31 -23.62
N ASP A 271 13.11 16.26 -24.51
CA ASP A 271 14.19 17.25 -24.55
C ASP A 271 14.03 18.32 -23.46
N ASP A 272 12.81 18.48 -22.94
CA ASP A 272 12.50 19.41 -21.85
C ASP A 272 12.73 18.79 -20.44
N GLY A 273 13.35 17.61 -20.38
CA GLY A 273 13.66 16.86 -19.16
C GLY A 273 12.75 15.66 -18.91
N THR A 274 13.13 14.88 -17.92
CA THR A 274 12.33 13.71 -17.48
C THR A 274 11.06 14.15 -16.76
N MET A 275 9.95 13.54 -17.13
CA MET A 275 8.68 13.74 -16.42
C MET A 275 8.70 12.94 -15.12
N ASP A 276 8.24 13.56 -14.04
CA ASP A 276 8.11 12.90 -12.74
C ASP A 276 7.04 11.79 -12.79
N SER A 277 7.22 10.75 -12.00
CA SER A 277 6.23 9.70 -11.80
C SER A 277 5.01 10.16 -11.00
N ALA A 278 5.12 11.27 -10.28
CA ALA A 278 4.05 11.89 -9.51
C ALA A 278 3.11 12.78 -10.35
N ILE A 279 3.36 12.95 -11.66
CA ILE A 279 2.52 13.78 -12.52
C ILE A 279 1.06 13.31 -12.52
N LEU A 280 0.16 14.25 -12.67
CA LEU A 280 -1.28 14.05 -12.69
C LEU A 280 -1.68 12.96 -13.73
N GLN A 281 -2.37 11.93 -13.28
CA GLN A 281 -2.86 10.84 -14.12
C GLN A 281 -4.33 11.01 -14.51
N SER A 282 -5.11 11.66 -13.65
CA SER A 282 -6.53 11.89 -13.84
C SER A 282 -7.02 13.05 -12.96
N PRO A 283 -7.89 13.93 -13.43
CA PRO A 283 -8.50 14.95 -12.57
C PRO A 283 -9.48 14.36 -11.55
N TYR A 284 -9.89 13.11 -11.72
CA TYR A 284 -10.80 12.40 -10.82
C TYR A 284 -10.09 11.68 -9.67
N ASP A 285 -8.78 11.55 -9.74
CA ASP A 285 -7.90 11.07 -8.67
C ASP A 285 -6.54 11.76 -8.78
N PRO A 286 -6.43 12.97 -8.22
CA PRO A 286 -5.19 13.76 -8.27
C PRO A 286 -4.03 13.12 -7.51
N THR A 287 -4.31 12.13 -6.65
CA THR A 287 -3.31 11.43 -5.83
C THR A 287 -2.72 10.20 -6.50
N ALA A 288 -3.36 9.72 -7.59
CA ALA A 288 -2.86 8.56 -8.34
C ALA A 288 -1.52 8.88 -9.02
N THR A 289 -0.50 8.08 -8.74
CA THR A 289 0.83 8.19 -9.35
C THR A 289 1.05 7.10 -10.39
N TYR A 290 2.11 7.22 -11.19
CA TYR A 290 2.44 6.30 -12.28
C TYR A 290 3.66 5.46 -11.95
N ARG A 291 3.60 4.15 -12.19
CA ARG A 291 4.73 3.22 -12.09
C ARG A 291 4.64 2.14 -13.15
N VAL A 292 5.79 1.76 -13.71
CA VAL A 292 5.93 0.57 -14.55
C VAL A 292 6.60 -0.53 -13.72
N LYS A 293 5.97 -1.70 -13.60
CA LYS A 293 6.53 -2.90 -12.94
C LYS A 293 6.34 -4.09 -13.87
N ALA A 294 7.42 -4.82 -14.17
CA ALA A 294 7.40 -5.97 -15.08
C ALA A 294 6.72 -5.69 -16.44
N GLY A 295 6.98 -4.54 -17.04
CA GLY A 295 6.40 -4.12 -18.33
C GLY A 295 4.93 -3.71 -18.30
N LYS A 296 4.26 -3.76 -17.14
CA LYS A 296 2.88 -3.32 -16.96
C LYS A 296 2.82 -1.94 -16.29
N GLU A 297 1.97 -1.09 -16.85
CA GLU A 297 1.69 0.24 -16.31
C GLU A 297 0.63 0.19 -15.20
N TYR A 298 0.92 0.84 -14.09
CA TYR A 298 0.01 1.02 -12.96
C TYR A 298 -0.22 2.50 -12.72
N ARG A 299 -1.46 2.88 -12.48
CA ARG A 299 -1.88 4.22 -12.07
C ARG A 299 -2.74 4.09 -10.82
N GLY A 300 -2.25 4.62 -9.71
CA GLY A 300 -2.94 4.48 -8.42
C GLY A 300 -1.99 4.53 -7.24
N THR A 301 -2.10 3.57 -6.35
CA THR A 301 -1.36 3.47 -5.08
C THR A 301 -0.65 2.13 -4.97
N VAL A 302 0.23 2.00 -3.99
CA VAL A 302 0.89 0.73 -3.62
C VAL A 302 0.58 0.42 -2.16
N ALA A 303 0.26 -0.83 -1.87
CA ALA A 303 0.18 -1.33 -0.50
C ALA A 303 1.35 -2.29 -0.24
N ASN A 304 2.04 -2.09 0.87
CA ASN A 304 3.02 -3.03 1.39
C ASN A 304 2.38 -3.85 2.49
N VAL A 305 2.37 -5.18 2.36
CA VAL A 305 1.77 -6.09 3.32
C VAL A 305 2.84 -6.83 4.11
N ILE A 306 2.67 -6.89 5.42
CA ILE A 306 3.54 -7.64 6.35
C ILE A 306 2.72 -8.79 6.92
N GLU A 307 3.12 -10.00 6.60
CA GLU A 307 2.41 -11.20 7.00
C GLU A 307 3.27 -12.04 7.94
N ALA A 308 2.72 -12.34 9.12
CA ALA A 308 3.29 -13.29 10.06
C ALA A 308 2.87 -14.71 9.68
N VAL A 309 3.81 -15.64 9.70
CA VAL A 309 3.64 -17.02 9.29
C VAL A 309 3.91 -17.96 10.47
N GLY A 310 3.06 -18.96 10.64
CA GLY A 310 3.19 -20.00 11.67
C GLY A 310 2.61 -21.32 11.18
N GLU A 311 2.59 -22.32 12.05
CA GLU A 311 2.10 -23.67 11.74
C GLU A 311 0.60 -23.69 11.40
N ASN A 312 -0.19 -22.85 12.06
CA ASN A 312 -1.65 -22.77 11.86
C ASN A 312 -2.06 -21.85 10.71
N GLY A 313 -1.09 -21.40 9.89
CA GLY A 313 -1.34 -20.54 8.75
C GLY A 313 -0.58 -19.21 8.80
N SER A 314 -1.23 -18.14 8.34
CA SER A 314 -0.59 -16.84 8.27
C SER A 314 -1.61 -15.71 8.45
N VAL A 315 -1.18 -14.59 9.02
CA VAL A 315 -2.00 -13.38 9.27
C VAL A 315 -1.25 -12.16 8.76
N VAL A 316 -1.90 -11.29 8.00
CA VAL A 316 -1.34 -9.99 7.64
C VAL A 316 -1.43 -9.09 8.88
N ILE A 317 -0.30 -8.86 9.54
CA ILE A 317 -0.23 -8.13 10.81
C ILE A 317 -0.15 -6.62 10.65
N ASP A 318 0.31 -6.15 9.48
CA ASP A 318 0.37 -4.72 9.17
C ASP A 318 0.26 -4.50 7.66
N VAL A 319 -0.24 -3.32 7.28
CA VAL A 319 -0.31 -2.86 5.89
C VAL A 319 -0.09 -1.36 5.82
N GLN A 320 0.79 -0.93 4.93
CA GLN A 320 1.07 0.47 4.65
C GLN A 320 0.66 0.79 3.22
N VAL A 321 -0.05 1.91 3.02
CA VAL A 321 -0.57 2.33 1.70
C VAL A 321 0.03 3.68 1.33
N GLU A 322 0.72 3.74 0.18
CA GLU A 322 1.43 4.92 -0.27
C GLU A 322 1.24 5.16 -1.78
N PRO A 323 1.65 6.31 -2.33
CA PRO A 323 1.67 6.52 -3.77
C PRO A 323 2.50 5.47 -4.50
N ASN A 324 2.15 5.13 -5.75
CA ASN A 324 2.83 4.07 -6.53
C ASN A 324 4.35 4.26 -6.69
N ASN A 325 4.84 5.48 -6.62
CA ASN A 325 6.26 5.81 -6.70
C ASN A 325 7.03 5.57 -5.40
N TYR A 326 6.36 5.16 -4.33
CA TYR A 326 7.01 4.77 -3.07
C TYR A 326 7.85 3.50 -3.28
N SER A 327 9.11 3.51 -2.82
CA SER A 327 10.03 2.41 -3.11
C SER A 327 9.90 1.26 -2.10
N ASP A 328 10.24 0.06 -2.56
CA ASP A 328 10.24 -1.12 -1.68
C ASP A 328 11.29 -0.98 -0.56
N THR A 329 12.43 -0.30 -0.82
CA THR A 329 13.44 0.02 0.21
C THR A 329 12.91 0.97 1.27
N THR A 330 12.15 2.00 0.88
CA THR A 330 11.55 2.95 1.82
C THR A 330 10.50 2.27 2.71
N PHE A 331 9.70 1.34 2.16
CA PHE A 331 8.81 0.52 2.97
C PHE A 331 9.57 -0.29 4.02
N MET A 332 10.72 -0.87 3.67
CA MET A 332 11.54 -1.61 4.64
C MET A 332 12.10 -0.69 5.73
N GLU A 333 12.58 0.50 5.36
CA GLU A 333 13.07 1.50 6.31
C GLU A 333 11.97 1.91 7.29
N ASP A 334 10.75 2.18 6.80
CA ASP A 334 9.61 2.53 7.64
C ASP A 334 9.26 1.40 8.62
N VAL A 335 9.24 0.16 8.15
CA VAL A 335 8.95 -1.02 8.99
C VAL A 335 10.01 -1.17 10.08
N LEU A 336 11.30 -1.12 9.72
CA LEU A 336 12.39 -1.25 10.69
C LEU A 336 12.41 -0.09 11.70
N ASN A 337 12.11 1.14 11.27
CA ASN A 337 12.03 2.30 12.16
C ASN A 337 10.87 2.20 13.17
N LYS A 338 9.74 1.62 12.77
CA LYS A 338 8.59 1.38 13.65
C LYS A 338 8.82 0.24 14.63
N MET A 339 9.72 -0.70 14.31
CA MET A 339 10.04 -1.83 15.19
C MET A 339 10.93 -1.38 16.34
N GLU A 340 10.61 -1.81 17.53
CA GLU A 340 11.54 -1.75 18.67
C GLU A 340 12.66 -2.78 18.47
N LYS A 341 13.77 -2.61 19.19
CA LYS A 341 14.84 -3.60 19.18
C LYS A 341 14.32 -4.91 19.78
N GLN A 342 14.43 -5.98 19.00
CA GLN A 342 13.89 -7.28 19.38
C GLN A 342 14.87 -8.01 20.32
N GLU A 343 14.34 -8.63 21.37
CA GLU A 343 15.15 -9.50 22.25
C GLU A 343 15.55 -10.78 21.53
N ASP A 344 14.58 -11.45 20.90
CA ASP A 344 14.80 -12.61 20.03
C ASP A 344 14.84 -12.18 18.56
N PRO A 345 15.71 -12.76 17.72
CA PRO A 345 15.80 -12.37 16.31
C PRO A 345 14.49 -12.64 15.56
N VAL A 346 13.98 -11.62 14.86
CA VAL A 346 12.86 -11.72 13.93
C VAL A 346 13.40 -11.92 12.53
N THR A 347 12.86 -12.89 11.79
CA THR A 347 13.22 -13.12 10.40
C THR A 347 12.18 -12.51 9.48
N ILE A 348 12.60 -11.63 8.55
CA ILE A 348 11.74 -11.05 7.51
C ILE A 348 12.23 -11.53 6.14
N VAL A 349 11.37 -12.23 5.40
CA VAL A 349 11.66 -12.70 4.05
C VAL A 349 11.04 -11.76 3.02
N VAL A 350 11.87 -11.28 2.08
CA VAL A 350 11.50 -10.25 1.11
C VAL A 350 12.03 -10.53 -0.31
N ASP A 351 11.58 -9.73 -1.27
CA ASP A 351 12.24 -9.60 -2.58
C ASP A 351 13.53 -8.75 -2.43
N GLY A 352 14.49 -8.95 -3.32
CA GLY A 352 15.74 -8.20 -3.33
C GLY A 352 15.60 -6.70 -3.55
N ALA A 353 14.43 -6.22 -3.98
CA ALA A 353 14.15 -4.80 -4.13
C ALA A 353 14.04 -4.04 -2.79
N TYR A 354 13.86 -4.76 -1.68
CA TYR A 354 13.75 -4.17 -0.33
C TYR A 354 15.09 -3.86 0.33
N LEU A 355 16.20 -4.37 -0.21
CA LEU A 355 17.51 -4.27 0.42
C LEU A 355 18.39 -3.20 -0.19
N ASN A 356 18.96 -2.38 0.68
CA ASN A 356 20.10 -1.52 0.43
C ASN A 356 21.04 -1.53 1.66
N SER A 357 22.14 -0.76 1.65
CA SER A 357 23.06 -0.68 2.78
C SER A 357 22.40 -0.16 4.05
N ASN A 358 21.55 0.85 3.93
CA ASN A 358 20.85 1.48 5.04
C ASN A 358 19.85 0.52 5.71
N THR A 359 19.05 -0.20 4.91
CA THR A 359 18.11 -1.21 5.45
C THR A 359 18.85 -2.37 6.13
N ALA A 360 20.04 -2.74 5.66
CA ALA A 360 20.84 -3.78 6.29
C ALA A 360 21.40 -3.35 7.67
N GLU A 361 21.86 -2.09 7.77
CA GLU A 361 22.34 -1.52 9.04
C GLU A 361 21.20 -1.40 10.06
N LEU A 362 20.06 -0.84 9.66
CA LEU A 362 18.86 -0.74 10.51
C LEU A 362 18.37 -2.11 10.98
N ALA A 363 18.36 -3.11 10.10
CA ALA A 363 17.95 -4.46 10.47
C ALA A 363 18.87 -5.06 11.54
N GLN A 364 20.20 -4.85 11.43
CA GLN A 364 21.15 -5.30 12.44
C GLN A 364 20.93 -4.60 13.78
N GLU A 365 20.72 -3.29 13.80
CA GLU A 365 20.42 -2.53 15.02
C GLU A 365 19.17 -3.03 15.73
N LYS A 366 18.15 -3.44 14.99
CA LYS A 366 16.86 -3.92 15.50
C LYS A 366 16.83 -5.43 15.83
N ASN A 367 17.94 -6.16 15.64
CA ASN A 367 18.03 -7.61 15.76
C ASN A 367 17.06 -8.35 14.80
N VAL A 368 17.00 -7.88 13.55
CA VAL A 368 16.15 -8.43 12.49
C VAL A 368 17.02 -9.09 11.43
N LYS A 369 16.77 -10.37 11.13
CA LYS A 369 17.39 -11.10 10.01
C LYS A 369 16.55 -10.88 8.75
N VAL A 370 17.03 -10.06 7.81
CA VAL A 370 16.36 -9.88 6.52
C VAL A 370 16.92 -10.87 5.50
N VAL A 371 16.04 -11.66 4.89
CA VAL A 371 16.39 -12.69 3.89
C VAL A 371 15.78 -12.31 2.55
N ALA A 372 16.64 -11.91 1.59
CA ALA A 372 16.22 -11.67 0.22
C ALA A 372 16.18 -12.97 -0.59
N THR A 373 15.04 -13.26 -1.22
CA THR A 373 14.87 -14.46 -2.05
C THR A 373 15.27 -14.25 -3.50
N ASP A 374 15.42 -13.00 -3.94
CA ASP A 374 16.01 -12.67 -5.24
C ASP A 374 16.98 -11.49 -5.13
N LEU A 375 17.78 -11.28 -6.16
CA LEU A 375 18.72 -10.17 -6.26
C LEU A 375 18.30 -9.26 -7.41
N ALA A 376 17.93 -8.03 -7.07
CA ALA A 376 17.69 -7.00 -8.07
C ALA A 376 18.99 -6.61 -8.80
N GLY A 377 18.96 -6.46 -10.12
CA GLY A 377 20.06 -5.99 -10.93
C GLY A 377 21.15 -7.03 -11.25
N ARG A 378 22.36 -6.57 -11.57
CA ARG A 378 23.45 -7.41 -12.07
C ARG A 378 24.00 -8.35 -11.00
N LYS A 379 24.01 -9.67 -11.28
CA LYS A 379 24.54 -10.69 -10.38
C LYS A 379 26.08 -10.58 -10.30
N PRO A 380 26.67 -10.52 -9.10
CA PRO A 380 28.12 -10.59 -8.93
C PRO A 380 28.63 -12.02 -9.24
N ALA A 381 29.94 -12.19 -9.29
CA ALA A 381 30.52 -13.52 -9.28
C ALA A 381 30.40 -14.13 -7.88
N GLU A 382 29.94 -15.37 -7.76
CA GLU A 382 29.69 -16.05 -6.46
C GLU A 382 30.97 -16.13 -5.60
N ILE A 383 32.11 -16.33 -6.24
CA ILE A 383 33.42 -16.40 -5.56
C ILE A 383 33.78 -15.11 -4.82
N MET A 384 33.13 -13.99 -5.11
CA MET A 384 33.32 -12.75 -4.36
C MET A 384 32.93 -12.89 -2.88
N ALA A 385 32.11 -13.86 -2.53
CA ALA A 385 31.74 -14.18 -1.15
C ALA A 385 32.93 -14.71 -0.32
N ASP A 386 33.96 -15.27 -0.98
CA ASP A 386 35.12 -15.86 -0.33
C ASP A 386 36.28 -14.89 -0.19
N PHE A 387 36.15 -13.67 -0.71
CA PHE A 387 37.11 -12.63 -0.45
C PHE A 387 36.93 -12.10 0.97
N GLU A 388 38.02 -11.97 1.70
CA GLU A 388 38.00 -11.33 3.00
C GLU A 388 38.18 -9.83 2.81
N LEU A 389 37.20 -9.04 3.24
CA LEU A 389 37.25 -7.58 3.18
C LEU A 389 37.53 -7.01 4.59
N SER A 390 38.09 -5.80 4.61
CA SER A 390 38.17 -5.00 5.83
C SER A 390 36.74 -4.69 6.36
N GLU A 391 36.62 -4.38 7.65
CA GLU A 391 35.32 -4.06 8.29
C GLU A 391 34.57 -2.93 7.58
N ASP A 392 35.29 -1.93 7.11
CA ASP A 392 34.74 -0.81 6.33
C ASP A 392 34.43 -1.17 4.87
N GLY A 393 34.85 -2.37 4.41
CA GLY A 393 34.64 -2.87 3.05
C GLY A 393 35.44 -2.14 1.97
N LYS A 394 36.42 -1.31 2.33
CA LYS A 394 37.22 -0.48 1.40
C LYS A 394 38.49 -1.16 0.92
N SER A 395 38.92 -2.25 1.55
CA SER A 395 40.08 -3.02 1.12
C SER A 395 39.81 -4.53 1.16
N VAL A 396 40.55 -5.26 0.33
CA VAL A 396 40.60 -6.74 0.38
C VAL A 396 41.76 -7.12 1.29
N ILE A 397 41.49 -8.00 2.27
CA ILE A 397 42.52 -8.58 3.17
C ILE A 397 43.11 -9.80 2.50
N SER A 398 42.29 -10.72 2.02
CA SER A 398 42.71 -11.92 1.35
C SER A 398 41.79 -12.34 0.21
N CYS A 399 42.32 -13.02 -0.82
CA CYS A 399 41.52 -13.65 -1.85
C CYS A 399 41.11 -15.08 -1.45
N PRO A 400 40.19 -15.76 -2.16
CA PRO A 400 39.79 -17.13 -1.87
C PRO A 400 40.92 -18.17 -1.77
N CYS A 401 42.07 -17.89 -2.35
CA CYS A 401 43.29 -18.74 -2.24
C CYS A 401 44.24 -18.27 -1.12
N GLY A 402 43.80 -17.38 -0.23
CA GLY A 402 44.62 -16.89 0.90
C GLY A 402 45.71 -15.88 0.54
N ASN A 403 45.76 -15.35 -0.70
CA ASN A 403 46.77 -14.38 -1.07
C ASN A 403 46.31 -12.96 -0.71
N ALA A 404 47.21 -12.20 -0.06
CA ALA A 404 47.00 -10.77 0.19
C ALA A 404 47.25 -9.95 -1.10
N PRO A 405 46.48 -8.87 -1.32
CA PRO A 405 46.74 -7.97 -2.43
C PRO A 405 48.03 -7.14 -2.21
N ILE A 406 48.70 -6.79 -3.29
CA ILE A 406 49.86 -5.88 -3.26
C ILE A 406 49.39 -4.44 -2.92
N SER A 407 48.24 -4.06 -3.44
CA SER A 407 47.61 -2.76 -3.17
C SER A 407 46.13 -2.81 -3.39
N CYS A 408 45.38 -1.98 -2.66
CA CYS A 408 43.97 -1.74 -2.85
C CYS A 408 43.70 -0.25 -3.05
N THR A 409 42.80 0.07 -3.96
CA THR A 409 42.26 1.42 -4.15
C THR A 409 40.76 1.36 -4.09
N CYS A 410 40.12 2.30 -3.39
CA CYS A 410 38.66 2.41 -3.31
C CYS A 410 38.24 3.83 -3.69
N GLN A 411 37.28 3.94 -4.59
CA GLN A 411 36.70 5.21 -5.02
C GLN A 411 35.61 5.68 -4.03
N PRO A 412 35.25 6.97 -4.01
CA PRO A 412 34.19 7.49 -3.15
C PRO A 412 32.83 6.79 -3.35
N ASN A 413 32.57 6.24 -4.53
CA ASN A 413 31.36 5.48 -4.85
C ASN A 413 31.37 4.02 -4.34
N GLY A 414 32.38 3.64 -3.53
CA GLY A 414 32.50 2.30 -2.94
C GLY A 414 33.00 1.21 -3.91
N GLN A 415 33.39 1.56 -5.15
CA GLN A 415 34.01 0.62 -6.07
C GLN A 415 35.53 0.58 -5.83
N GLY A 416 36.04 -0.61 -5.54
CA GLY A 416 37.43 -0.88 -5.28
C GLY A 416 38.13 -1.71 -6.38
N CYS A 417 39.43 -1.61 -6.42
CA CYS A 417 40.32 -2.44 -7.25
C CYS A 417 41.46 -2.98 -6.39
N ALA A 418 41.50 -4.29 -6.23
CA ALA A 418 42.63 -4.99 -5.58
C ALA A 418 43.61 -5.49 -6.64
N THR A 419 44.88 -5.23 -6.40
CA THR A 419 46.01 -5.61 -7.29
C THR A 419 46.78 -6.75 -6.65
N PHE A 420 46.93 -7.86 -7.35
CA PHE A 420 47.64 -9.07 -6.91
C PHE A 420 48.85 -9.37 -7.78
N ASN A 421 49.67 -10.29 -7.33
CA ASN A 421 50.78 -10.80 -8.12
C ASN A 421 50.27 -11.50 -9.38
N ARG A 422 50.84 -11.15 -10.53
CA ARG A 422 50.41 -11.67 -11.84
C ARG A 422 50.62 -13.17 -11.96
N GLU A 423 51.77 -13.68 -11.51
CA GLU A 423 52.12 -15.10 -11.65
C GLU A 423 51.18 -15.98 -10.80
N THR A 424 50.93 -15.58 -9.56
CA THR A 424 50.03 -16.27 -8.65
C THR A 424 48.59 -16.35 -9.24
N CYS A 425 48.08 -15.24 -9.77
CA CYS A 425 46.76 -15.24 -10.37
C CYS A 425 46.67 -15.93 -11.73
N ALA A 426 47.78 -16.00 -12.49
CA ALA A 426 47.83 -16.67 -13.79
C ALA A 426 47.64 -18.18 -13.67
N CYS A 427 48.19 -18.78 -12.60
CA CYS A 427 48.13 -20.22 -12.30
C CYS A 427 46.96 -20.57 -11.34
N CYS A 428 46.16 -19.60 -10.89
CA CYS A 428 45.11 -19.80 -9.92
C CYS A 428 43.94 -20.61 -10.53
N PRO A 429 43.44 -21.68 -9.85
CA PRO A 429 42.30 -22.46 -10.32
C PRO A 429 41.02 -21.62 -10.44
N HIS A 430 40.82 -20.62 -9.56
CA HIS A 430 39.65 -19.73 -9.55
C HIS A 430 39.78 -18.51 -10.47
N ARG A 431 40.77 -18.46 -11.34
CA ARG A 431 41.05 -17.32 -12.25
C ARG A 431 39.81 -16.90 -13.06
N LYS A 432 39.07 -17.87 -13.60
CA LYS A 432 37.87 -17.59 -14.43
C LYS A 432 36.74 -17.05 -13.59
N GLU A 433 36.53 -17.60 -12.40
CA GLU A 433 35.45 -17.24 -11.47
C GLU A 433 35.69 -15.85 -10.87
N CYS A 434 36.92 -15.52 -10.47
CA CYS A 434 37.34 -14.20 -9.99
C CYS A 434 37.23 -13.11 -11.06
N LYS A 435 37.07 -13.45 -12.34
CA LYS A 435 37.06 -12.49 -13.46
C LYS A 435 38.28 -11.55 -13.43
N VAL A 436 39.42 -12.09 -12.99
CA VAL A 436 40.66 -11.32 -12.84
C VAL A 436 41.14 -10.77 -14.18
N GLN A 437 41.51 -9.48 -14.21
CA GLN A 437 42.10 -8.83 -15.36
C GLN A 437 43.62 -8.90 -15.24
N LEU A 438 44.28 -9.74 -16.07
CA LEU A 438 45.74 -9.81 -16.15
C LEU A 438 46.27 -8.66 -16.99
N THR A 439 47.19 -7.88 -16.41
CA THR A 439 47.97 -6.85 -17.11
C THR A 439 49.39 -7.35 -17.34
N LYS A 440 50.26 -6.58 -18.01
CA LYS A 440 51.66 -6.97 -18.23
C LYS A 440 52.44 -7.20 -16.92
N LYS A 441 52.10 -6.48 -15.84
CA LYS A 441 52.86 -6.49 -14.57
C LYS A 441 52.04 -6.97 -13.34
N SER A 442 50.73 -7.05 -13.43
CA SER A 442 49.87 -7.33 -12.27
C SER A 442 48.56 -8.00 -12.66
N ALA A 443 47.82 -8.48 -11.67
CA ALA A 443 46.44 -9.01 -11.79
C ALA A 443 45.51 -8.09 -11.01
N LYS A 444 44.40 -7.67 -11.61
CA LYS A 444 43.44 -6.74 -11.02
C LYS A 444 42.07 -7.39 -10.83
N VAL A 445 41.50 -7.26 -9.64
CA VAL A 445 40.15 -7.70 -9.30
C VAL A 445 39.35 -6.50 -8.83
N ARG A 446 38.18 -6.26 -9.44
CA ARG A 446 37.25 -5.23 -9.00
C ARG A 446 36.37 -5.78 -7.88
N PHE A 447 36.19 -5.02 -6.82
CA PHE A 447 35.37 -5.41 -5.68
C PHE A 447 34.55 -4.21 -5.19
N SER A 448 33.53 -4.51 -4.39
CA SER A 448 32.82 -3.55 -3.54
C SER A 448 32.15 -4.31 -2.40
N LYS A 449 31.92 -3.65 -1.26
CA LYS A 449 31.18 -4.23 -0.12
C LYS A 449 29.81 -4.76 -0.59
N ALA A 450 29.09 -3.99 -1.40
CA ALA A 450 27.80 -4.39 -1.97
C ALA A 450 27.91 -5.66 -2.86
N SER A 451 28.94 -5.79 -3.70
CA SER A 451 29.15 -7.00 -4.51
C SER A 451 29.48 -8.21 -3.67
N HIS A 452 30.24 -8.04 -2.60
CA HIS A 452 30.60 -9.08 -1.65
C HIS A 452 29.36 -9.60 -0.90
N GLU A 453 28.57 -8.71 -0.30
CA GLU A 453 27.34 -9.10 0.40
C GLU A 453 26.32 -9.77 -0.56
N ARG A 454 26.19 -9.27 -1.77
CA ARG A 454 25.34 -9.89 -2.80
C ARG A 454 25.84 -11.26 -3.25
N ALA A 455 27.16 -11.47 -3.26
CA ALA A 455 27.73 -12.79 -3.55
C ALA A 455 27.45 -13.80 -2.43
N LYS A 456 27.48 -13.36 -1.16
CA LYS A 456 27.04 -14.20 -0.02
C LYS A 456 25.58 -14.63 -0.17
N VAL A 457 24.70 -13.72 -0.57
CA VAL A 457 23.28 -14.04 -0.85
C VAL A 457 23.16 -15.06 -1.99
N LEU A 458 23.97 -14.93 -3.07
CA LEU A 458 23.95 -15.92 -4.17
C LEU A 458 24.36 -17.31 -3.70
N ARG A 459 25.38 -17.38 -2.86
CA ARG A 459 25.83 -18.66 -2.29
C ARG A 459 24.79 -19.28 -1.36
N PHE A 460 24.15 -18.45 -0.54
CA PHE A 460 23.06 -18.87 0.33
C PHE A 460 21.88 -19.47 -0.46
N LYS A 461 21.65 -19.02 -1.71
CA LYS A 461 20.59 -19.59 -2.59
C LYS A 461 20.73 -21.09 -2.87
N GLY A 462 21.94 -21.66 -2.78
CA GLY A 462 22.19 -23.09 -2.95
C GLY A 462 21.86 -23.96 -1.73
N THR A 463 21.42 -23.37 -0.62
CA THR A 463 21.20 -24.09 0.64
C THR A 463 19.74 -24.57 0.80
N GLU A 464 19.54 -25.61 1.63
CA GLU A 464 18.19 -26.07 2.01
C GLU A 464 17.44 -24.99 2.81
N GLU A 465 18.14 -24.23 3.64
CA GLU A 465 17.59 -23.12 4.40
C GLU A 465 17.00 -22.06 3.46
N PHE A 466 17.70 -21.70 2.39
CA PHE A 466 17.18 -20.79 1.38
C PHE A 466 15.93 -21.36 0.69
N THR A 467 15.93 -22.65 0.37
CA THR A 467 14.76 -23.30 -0.25
C THR A 467 13.53 -23.21 0.66
N HIS A 468 13.73 -23.36 1.96
CA HIS A 468 12.68 -23.16 2.97
C HIS A 468 12.15 -21.72 2.95
N TYR A 469 13.02 -20.71 3.02
CA TYR A 469 12.61 -19.30 2.97
C TYR A 469 11.92 -18.93 1.66
N SER A 470 12.41 -19.46 0.53
CA SER A 470 11.82 -19.21 -0.78
C SER A 470 10.39 -19.73 -0.87
N ARG A 471 10.13 -20.95 -0.35
CA ARG A 471 8.76 -21.51 -0.26
C ARG A 471 7.83 -20.64 0.57
N ILE A 472 8.31 -20.16 1.70
CA ILE A 472 7.53 -19.28 2.58
C ILE A 472 7.21 -17.97 1.87
N ARG A 473 8.20 -17.36 1.20
CA ARG A 473 7.98 -16.12 0.44
C ARG A 473 6.95 -16.30 -0.67
N ASN A 474 7.00 -17.39 -1.40
CA ASN A 474 6.04 -17.65 -2.50
C ASN A 474 4.59 -17.66 -2.01
N GLY A 475 4.34 -18.03 -0.77
CA GLY A 475 3.01 -17.96 -0.17
C GLY A 475 2.45 -16.54 -0.05
N VAL A 476 3.28 -15.48 -0.02
CA VAL A 476 2.78 -14.09 0.06
C VAL A 476 2.00 -13.70 -1.20
N GLU A 477 2.29 -14.30 -2.35
CA GLU A 477 1.60 -14.02 -3.63
C GLU A 477 0.11 -14.38 -3.60
N THR A 478 -0.32 -15.18 -2.62
CA THR A 478 -1.73 -15.49 -2.40
C THR A 478 -2.51 -14.26 -1.90
N ILE A 479 -1.88 -13.35 -1.13
CA ILE A 479 -2.53 -12.17 -0.56
C ILE A 479 -3.00 -11.20 -1.65
N PRO A 480 -2.13 -10.75 -2.60
CA PRO A 480 -2.57 -9.93 -3.72
C PRO A 480 -3.71 -10.57 -4.53
N SER A 481 -3.64 -11.89 -4.75
CA SER A 481 -4.69 -12.61 -5.48
C SER A 481 -6.03 -12.59 -4.74
N LEU A 482 -6.02 -12.83 -3.43
CA LEU A 482 -7.23 -12.81 -2.60
C LEU A 482 -7.80 -11.40 -2.50
N LEU A 483 -6.97 -10.38 -2.25
CA LEU A 483 -7.40 -8.99 -2.16
C LEU A 483 -8.03 -8.50 -3.47
N ARG A 484 -7.53 -8.94 -4.64
CA ARG A 484 -8.15 -8.59 -5.92
C ARG A 484 -9.43 -9.37 -6.19
N ARG A 485 -9.41 -10.69 -6.01
CA ARG A 485 -10.50 -11.56 -6.47
C ARG A 485 -11.68 -11.61 -5.51
N VAL A 486 -11.41 -11.52 -4.19
CA VAL A 486 -12.44 -11.65 -3.15
C VAL A 486 -12.84 -10.28 -2.61
N TYR A 487 -11.88 -9.36 -2.46
CA TYR A 487 -12.11 -8.07 -1.81
C TYR A 487 -12.12 -6.88 -2.78
N ASN A 488 -12.09 -7.11 -4.09
CA ASN A 488 -12.22 -6.08 -5.13
C ASN A 488 -11.33 -4.84 -4.91
N ILE A 489 -10.06 -5.05 -4.50
CA ILE A 489 -9.17 -3.97 -4.07
C ILE A 489 -8.89 -2.93 -5.18
N ASP A 490 -8.93 -3.32 -6.46
CA ASP A 490 -8.74 -2.42 -7.61
C ASP A 490 -10.01 -1.61 -7.95
N HIS A 491 -11.13 -1.83 -7.26
CA HIS A 491 -12.41 -1.13 -7.46
C HIS A 491 -12.85 -0.26 -6.27
N MET A 492 -11.90 0.08 -5.41
CA MET A 492 -12.16 0.97 -4.28
C MET A 492 -12.50 2.41 -4.73
N PRO A 493 -13.11 3.22 -3.85
CA PRO A 493 -13.26 4.65 -4.07
C PRO A 493 -11.91 5.31 -4.31
N ARG A 494 -11.87 6.29 -5.23
CA ARG A 494 -10.65 6.98 -5.68
C ARG A 494 -10.04 7.84 -4.59
N GLY A 495 -8.72 7.95 -4.58
CA GLY A 495 -7.95 8.80 -3.67
C GLY A 495 -7.13 8.01 -2.65
N LEU A 496 -5.90 8.47 -2.39
CA LEU A 496 -4.97 7.83 -1.47
C LEU A 496 -5.55 7.71 -0.04
N HIS A 497 -6.22 8.75 0.46
CA HIS A 497 -6.84 8.74 1.78
C HIS A 497 -7.94 7.68 1.90
N LYS A 498 -8.70 7.44 0.81
CA LYS A 498 -9.70 6.37 0.77
C LYS A 498 -9.04 4.99 0.69
N ALA A 499 -7.95 4.86 -0.07
CA ALA A 499 -7.17 3.63 -0.07
C ALA A 499 -6.61 3.31 1.33
N LYS A 500 -6.08 4.32 2.05
CA LYS A 500 -5.64 4.18 3.46
C LYS A 500 -6.75 3.75 4.42
N PHE A 501 -8.01 4.05 4.09
CA PHE A 501 -9.18 3.56 4.86
C PHE A 501 -9.55 2.12 4.49
N PHE A 502 -9.78 1.85 3.20
CA PHE A 502 -10.38 0.58 2.78
C PHE A 502 -9.40 -0.59 2.80
N VAL A 503 -8.12 -0.37 2.51
CA VAL A 503 -7.13 -1.47 2.46
C VAL A 503 -6.94 -2.14 3.82
N PRO A 504 -6.72 -1.42 4.94
CA PRO A 504 -6.61 -2.04 6.26
C PRO A 504 -7.87 -2.82 6.66
N ILE A 505 -9.07 -2.29 6.38
CA ILE A 505 -10.34 -2.99 6.66
C ILE A 505 -10.45 -4.29 5.85
N LYS A 506 -10.12 -4.27 4.56
CA LYS A 506 -10.11 -5.47 3.71
C LYS A 506 -9.09 -6.51 4.19
N VAL A 507 -7.96 -6.05 4.71
CA VAL A 507 -6.93 -6.92 5.32
C VAL A 507 -7.47 -7.57 6.60
N VAL A 508 -8.12 -6.82 7.48
CA VAL A 508 -8.75 -7.41 8.67
C VAL A 508 -9.83 -8.41 8.28
N ALA A 509 -10.70 -8.09 7.31
CA ALA A 509 -11.71 -9.03 6.81
C ALA A 509 -11.08 -10.32 6.24
N LEU A 510 -9.96 -10.21 5.52
CA LEU A 510 -9.17 -11.36 5.08
C LEU A 510 -8.63 -12.19 6.26
N ASN A 511 -8.10 -11.53 7.31
CA ASN A 511 -7.60 -12.21 8.49
C ASN A 511 -8.73 -12.91 9.28
N VAL A 512 -9.91 -12.27 9.40
CA VAL A 512 -11.10 -12.91 9.98
C VAL A 512 -11.47 -14.16 9.19
N ARG A 513 -11.46 -14.12 7.86
CA ARG A 513 -11.73 -15.30 7.03
C ARG A 513 -10.69 -16.40 7.23
N LYS A 514 -9.41 -16.06 7.41
CA LYS A 514 -8.37 -17.04 7.74
C LYS A 514 -8.61 -17.67 9.12
N LEU A 515 -8.99 -16.87 10.13
CA LEU A 515 -9.36 -17.36 11.45
C LEU A 515 -10.56 -18.33 11.37
N LEU A 516 -11.62 -17.95 10.67
CA LEU A 516 -12.78 -18.82 10.44
C LEU A 516 -12.40 -20.14 9.77
N THR A 517 -11.47 -20.08 8.82
CA THR A 517 -10.97 -21.28 8.13
C THR A 517 -10.18 -22.19 9.08
N MET A 518 -9.33 -21.63 9.95
CA MET A 518 -8.58 -22.38 10.95
C MET A 518 -9.50 -23.03 11.99
N LEU A 519 -10.53 -22.29 12.45
CA LEU A 519 -11.48 -22.80 13.44
C LEU A 519 -12.40 -23.91 12.89
N ARG A 520 -12.56 -23.98 11.56
CA ARG A 520 -13.38 -24.99 10.90
C ARG A 520 -12.89 -26.40 11.26
N GLY A 521 -13.80 -27.21 11.77
CA GLY A 521 -13.50 -28.58 12.16
C GLY A 521 -12.84 -28.75 13.53
N SER A 522 -12.70 -27.66 14.31
CA SER A 522 -12.14 -27.69 15.65
C SER A 522 -13.18 -27.34 16.72
N GLY A 523 -13.19 -28.10 17.84
CA GLY A 523 -14.02 -27.81 19.01
C GLY A 523 -15.51 -27.62 18.66
N ARG A 524 -16.12 -26.52 19.10
CA ARG A 524 -17.50 -26.17 18.84
C ARG A 524 -17.79 -25.81 17.37
N TYR A 525 -16.79 -25.47 16.58
CA TYR A 525 -16.93 -25.09 15.18
C TYR A 525 -16.82 -26.26 14.20
N ALA A 526 -17.01 -27.52 14.69
CA ALA A 526 -16.91 -28.73 13.86
C ALA A 526 -17.81 -28.72 12.61
N LYS A 527 -18.97 -28.02 12.67
CA LYS A 527 -19.95 -27.96 11.59
C LYS A 527 -19.79 -26.82 10.60
N ASN A 528 -18.95 -25.85 10.86
CA ASN A 528 -18.67 -24.76 9.92
C ASN A 528 -19.10 -23.34 10.36
N PRO A 529 -18.20 -22.53 10.89
CA PRO A 529 -18.46 -21.12 11.15
C PRO A 529 -18.37 -20.26 9.88
N LEU A 530 -18.03 -20.86 8.74
CA LEU A 530 -17.77 -20.11 7.53
C LEU A 530 -19.03 -19.45 6.98
N ILE A 531 -18.82 -18.30 6.36
CA ILE A 531 -19.78 -17.61 5.52
C ILE A 531 -20.06 -18.52 4.32
N ALA A 532 -21.31 -18.89 4.14
CA ALA A 532 -21.75 -19.70 3.00
C ALA A 532 -21.60 -18.91 1.69
#